data_a885be9a6694945d368d341184434ebb
#
_entry.id   a885be9a6694945d368d341184434ebb
#
_cell.length_a   1.000
_cell.length_b   1.000
_cell.length_c   1.000
_cell.angle_alpha   90.00
_cell.angle_beta   90.00
_cell.angle_gamma   90.00
#
_symmetry.space_group_name_H-M   'P 1'
#
loop_
_entity.id
_entity.type
_entity.pdbx_description
1 polymer ?
#
loop_
_entity_poly.entity_id
_entity_poly.type
_entity_poly.pdbx_seq_one_letter_code
_entity_poly.pdbx_strand_id
1 'polypeptide(L)'
;MFPYKKAQVPAIMRLNRCVAMLLSMFSFWIPALNGAMDNNLYGYIIPEKTKAADGIVVEHVLLYPQESHDSLKRIARHGMLVRSDDAKATILVCHGFMCDKYDVGVLRRIFKTKQFNVMTFDFRAHGQDGEGQYCTFGRDEALDVTAAAQFLRNHPELCDKPLFAYGFSMGAVSAIEAQSQSSELFDAMILDCPFDSSERVIKMGLECLKCSMFGYEFDLPGRDLLQKYAFHPYIQALVKAVLKTVAQLDATGVSTNFCPIYPAESAKMITIPVFFIHCKNDQKVSVDQVRNVYEGAAGYKRLWLTNGRRHYDSFFYNPEKYIEQVRQFYNQVLNGELEGLPQEGIVEDDDEDEHLFGA
;
A
#
# COMPACT_ATOMS: atom_id res chain seq x y z
N MET A 1 17.02 14.74 16.63
CA MET A 1 15.72 15.05 17.24
C MET A 1 15.16 16.31 16.57
N PHE A 2 14.47 16.17 15.43
CA PHE A 2 13.79 17.31 14.79
C PHE A 2 12.31 17.22 15.14
N PRO A 3 11.74 18.25 15.76
CA PRO A 3 10.30 18.28 16.03
C PRO A 3 9.55 18.49 14.72
N TYR A 4 8.72 17.55 14.37
CA TYR A 4 7.75 17.67 13.27
C TYR A 4 6.74 18.77 13.70
N LYS A 5 6.98 20.00 13.27
CA LYS A 5 6.00 21.07 13.39
C LYS A 5 4.85 20.74 12.44
N LYS A 6 3.67 20.46 12.98
CA LYS A 6 2.42 20.50 12.21
C LYS A 6 2.38 21.84 11.46
N ALA A 7 2.50 21.79 10.15
CA ALA A 7 2.27 22.96 9.31
C ALA A 7 0.79 23.32 9.45
N GLN A 8 0.50 24.42 10.15
CA GLN A 8 -0.81 25.06 10.08
C GLN A 8 -1.01 25.54 8.66
N VAL A 9 -1.96 24.94 7.95
CA VAL A 9 -2.38 25.39 6.62
C VAL A 9 -2.92 26.82 6.76
N PRO A 10 -2.31 27.84 6.10
CA PRO A 10 -2.76 29.22 6.25
C PRO A 10 -4.21 29.38 5.78
N ALA A 11 -4.97 30.23 6.46
CA ALA A 11 -6.37 30.55 6.14
C ALA A 11 -6.60 30.99 4.67
N ILE A 12 -5.57 31.42 3.97
CA ILE A 12 -5.58 31.81 2.55
C ILE A 12 -5.88 30.61 1.62
N MET A 13 -5.52 29.38 2.02
CA MET A 13 -5.85 28.18 1.22
C MET A 13 -7.34 27.80 1.27
N ARG A 14 -8.09 28.25 2.28
CA ARG A 14 -9.54 28.02 2.35
C ARG A 14 -10.35 28.88 1.39
N LEU A 15 -9.84 30.06 1.03
CA LEU A 15 -10.50 30.96 0.07
C LEU A 15 -10.39 30.47 -1.38
N ASN A 16 -9.28 29.80 -1.72
CA ASN A 16 -9.09 29.22 -3.06
C ASN A 16 -9.99 28.03 -3.36
N ARG A 17 -10.48 27.31 -2.33
CA ARG A 17 -11.43 26.21 -2.55
C ARG A 17 -12.82 26.67 -3.01
N CYS A 18 -13.28 27.84 -2.56
CA CYS A 18 -14.55 28.41 -3.05
C CYS A 18 -14.43 28.92 -4.50
N VAL A 19 -13.25 29.41 -4.91
CA VAL A 19 -13.00 29.85 -6.29
C VAL A 19 -12.82 28.64 -7.22
N ALA A 20 -12.19 27.57 -6.75
CA ALA A 20 -12.09 26.30 -7.50
C ALA A 20 -13.47 25.65 -7.72
N MET A 21 -14.36 25.76 -6.74
CA MET A 21 -15.73 25.24 -6.85
C MET A 21 -16.60 26.03 -7.86
N LEU A 22 -16.35 27.31 -8.03
CA LEU A 22 -17.00 28.16 -9.04
C LEU A 22 -16.44 27.92 -10.46
N LEU A 23 -15.16 27.56 -10.58
CA LEU A 23 -14.54 27.22 -11.87
C LEU A 23 -14.90 25.81 -12.35
N SER A 24 -15.28 24.89 -11.45
CA SER A 24 -15.73 23.53 -11.80
C SER A 24 -17.14 23.49 -12.43
N MET A 25 -17.92 24.55 -12.28
CA MET A 25 -19.24 24.65 -12.93
C MET A 25 -19.17 25.02 -14.43
N PHE A 26 -18.02 25.42 -14.94
CA PHE A 26 -17.82 25.77 -16.35
C PHE A 26 -17.08 24.73 -17.18
N SER A 27 -16.74 23.58 -16.62
CA SER A 27 -15.97 22.51 -17.31
C SER A 27 -16.85 21.40 -17.91
N PHE A 28 -18.13 21.63 -18.13
CA PHE A 28 -18.99 20.70 -18.86
C PHE A 28 -18.96 20.94 -20.39
N TRP A 29 -17.76 20.89 -20.96
CA TRP A 29 -17.59 20.66 -22.40
C TRP A 29 -16.24 20.01 -22.67
N ILE A 30 -16.16 18.70 -22.38
CA ILE A 30 -15.08 17.88 -22.92
C ILE A 30 -15.62 17.31 -24.24
N PRO A 31 -14.99 17.61 -25.40
CA PRO A 31 -15.33 16.93 -26.64
C PRO A 31 -15.09 15.44 -26.43
N ALA A 32 -16.07 14.63 -26.82
CA ALA A 32 -15.93 13.18 -26.89
C ALA A 32 -14.70 12.84 -27.72
N LEU A 33 -13.61 12.49 -27.08
CA LEU A 33 -12.48 11.84 -27.71
C LEU A 33 -12.96 10.44 -28.10
N ASN A 34 -13.30 10.28 -29.38
CA ASN A 34 -13.43 8.98 -30.04
C ASN A 34 -12.05 8.30 -30.08
N GLY A 35 -11.59 7.79 -28.95
CA GLY A 35 -10.57 6.78 -28.85
C GLY A 35 -11.28 5.44 -28.81
N ALA A 36 -10.93 4.53 -29.70
CA ALA A 36 -11.45 3.18 -29.77
C ALA A 36 -11.50 2.58 -28.36
N MET A 37 -12.71 2.23 -27.88
CA MET A 37 -12.89 1.38 -26.73
C MET A 37 -12.40 -0.01 -27.12
N ASP A 38 -11.11 -0.28 -26.87
CA ASP A 38 -10.64 -1.64 -26.78
C ASP A 38 -11.38 -2.31 -25.63
N ASN A 39 -11.87 -3.52 -25.85
CA ASN A 39 -12.61 -4.37 -24.93
C ASN A 39 -11.74 -4.83 -23.74
N ASN A 40 -11.11 -3.90 -23.04
CA ASN A 40 -10.37 -4.17 -21.83
C ASN A 40 -11.36 -4.25 -20.66
N LEU A 41 -11.42 -5.41 -20.02
CA LEU A 41 -12.26 -5.67 -18.83
C LEU A 41 -11.99 -4.63 -17.73
N TYR A 42 -10.83 -3.97 -17.77
CA TYR A 42 -10.34 -2.94 -16.85
C TYR A 42 -9.99 -1.69 -17.68
N GLY A 43 -10.89 -0.72 -17.68
CA GLY A 43 -10.65 0.54 -18.37
C GLY A 43 -9.49 1.32 -17.76
N TYR A 44 -8.64 1.89 -18.58
CA TYR A 44 -7.65 2.87 -18.17
C TYR A 44 -7.50 3.98 -19.21
N ILE A 45 -7.02 5.14 -18.79
CA ILE A 45 -6.70 6.27 -19.65
C ILE A 45 -5.32 6.79 -19.24
N ILE A 46 -4.52 7.21 -20.21
CA ILE A 46 -3.25 7.93 -19.99
C ILE A 46 -3.48 9.39 -20.40
N PRO A 47 -3.95 10.26 -19.49
CA PRO A 47 -4.28 11.65 -19.82
C PRO A 47 -3.05 12.50 -20.11
N GLU A 48 -1.89 12.13 -19.58
CA GLU A 48 -0.66 12.88 -19.74
C GLU A 48 0.56 11.94 -19.86
N LYS A 49 1.43 12.23 -20.85
CA LYS A 49 2.68 11.52 -21.07
C LYS A 49 3.79 12.54 -21.35
N THR A 50 4.84 12.53 -20.53
CA THR A 50 6.01 13.41 -20.67
C THR A 50 7.26 12.57 -20.86
N LYS A 51 8.10 12.94 -21.85
CA LYS A 51 9.39 12.29 -22.08
C LYS A 51 10.51 13.25 -21.72
N ALA A 52 11.37 12.86 -20.77
CA ALA A 52 12.57 13.58 -20.41
C ALA A 52 13.72 13.35 -21.40
N ALA A 53 14.73 14.25 -21.37
CA ALA A 53 15.87 14.19 -22.28
C ALA A 53 16.75 12.93 -22.13
N ASP A 54 16.72 12.30 -20.96
CA ASP A 54 17.48 11.07 -20.64
C ASP A 54 16.75 9.77 -21.04
N GLY A 55 15.63 9.87 -21.76
CA GLY A 55 14.84 8.73 -22.22
C GLY A 55 13.82 8.21 -21.21
N ILE A 56 13.73 8.86 -20.02
CA ILE A 56 12.70 8.51 -19.03
C ILE A 56 11.34 9.05 -19.49
N VAL A 57 10.33 8.22 -19.40
CA VAL A 57 8.93 8.58 -19.69
C VAL A 57 8.13 8.54 -18.41
N VAL A 58 7.37 9.60 -18.16
CA VAL A 58 6.40 9.68 -17.05
C VAL A 58 5.01 9.69 -17.64
N GLU A 59 4.18 8.76 -17.20
CA GLU A 59 2.78 8.65 -17.59
C GLU A 59 1.89 8.81 -16.36
N HIS A 60 0.96 9.74 -16.41
CA HIS A 60 -0.14 9.82 -15.47
C HIS A 60 -1.25 8.90 -15.95
N VAL A 61 -1.74 8.04 -15.09
CA VAL A 61 -2.67 6.97 -15.44
C VAL A 61 -3.95 7.11 -14.62
N LEU A 62 -5.08 6.96 -15.27
CA LEU A 62 -6.38 6.78 -14.63
C LEU A 62 -6.81 5.33 -14.81
N LEU A 63 -6.95 4.63 -13.71
CA LEU A 63 -7.44 3.25 -13.64
C LEU A 63 -8.90 3.26 -13.19
N TYR A 64 -9.68 2.28 -13.62
CA TYR A 64 -11.08 2.17 -13.27
C TYR A 64 -11.43 0.79 -12.68
N PRO A 65 -10.93 0.45 -11.49
CA PRO A 65 -11.34 -0.76 -10.79
C PRO A 65 -12.81 -0.74 -10.41
N GLN A 66 -13.36 -1.90 -10.08
CA GLN A 66 -14.67 -2.00 -9.45
C GLN A 66 -14.66 -1.32 -8.06
N GLU A 67 -15.80 -0.71 -7.69
CA GLU A 67 -15.96 -0.06 -6.39
C GLU A 67 -15.88 -1.06 -5.23
N SER A 68 -16.43 -2.26 -5.41
CA SER A 68 -16.35 -3.38 -4.46
C SER A 68 -16.54 -4.71 -5.17
N HIS A 69 -16.28 -5.82 -4.49
CA HIS A 69 -16.56 -7.15 -5.04
C HIS A 69 -18.04 -7.38 -5.41
N ASP A 70 -18.93 -6.65 -4.76
CA ASP A 70 -20.38 -6.78 -4.93
C ASP A 70 -20.98 -5.71 -5.88
N SER A 71 -20.13 -4.83 -6.47
CA SER A 71 -20.56 -3.71 -7.30
C SER A 71 -19.95 -3.75 -8.69
N LEU A 72 -20.75 -3.55 -9.72
CA LEU A 72 -20.27 -3.34 -11.09
C LEU A 72 -19.84 -1.89 -11.37
N LYS A 73 -20.11 -0.97 -10.43
CA LYS A 73 -19.69 0.41 -10.53
C LYS A 73 -18.16 0.49 -10.49
N ARG A 74 -17.60 1.35 -11.33
CA ARG A 74 -16.17 1.61 -11.41
C ARG A 74 -15.84 2.95 -10.80
N ILE A 75 -14.67 3.04 -10.19
CA ILE A 75 -14.19 4.24 -9.53
C ILE A 75 -12.80 4.59 -10.07
N ALA A 76 -12.53 5.90 -10.24
CA ALA A 76 -11.24 6.36 -10.73
C ALA A 76 -10.14 6.19 -9.68
N ARG A 77 -8.93 5.78 -10.14
CA ARG A 77 -7.70 5.74 -9.35
C ARG A 77 -6.58 6.40 -10.12
N HIS A 78 -5.88 7.31 -9.47
CA HIS A 78 -4.76 8.01 -10.07
C HIS A 78 -3.46 7.26 -9.84
N GLY A 79 -2.76 6.98 -10.93
CA GLY A 79 -1.43 6.35 -10.92
C GLY A 79 -0.40 7.22 -11.62
N MET A 80 0.86 6.93 -11.35
CA MET A 80 2.01 7.51 -12.04
C MET A 80 3.01 6.40 -12.36
N LEU A 81 3.25 6.19 -13.63
CA LEU A 81 4.24 5.25 -14.15
C LEU A 81 5.47 6.04 -14.61
N VAL A 82 6.62 5.70 -14.05
CA VAL A 82 7.94 6.18 -14.50
C VAL A 82 8.65 5.01 -15.15
N ARG A 83 8.96 5.12 -16.43
CA ARG A 83 9.56 4.03 -17.21
C ARG A 83 10.75 4.44 -18.06
N SER A 84 11.57 3.47 -18.39
CA SER A 84 12.72 3.57 -19.30
C SER A 84 12.74 2.35 -20.20
N ASP A 85 13.15 2.55 -21.46
CA ASP A 85 13.26 1.46 -22.43
C ASP A 85 14.28 0.39 -21.98
N ASP A 86 15.33 0.81 -21.25
CA ASP A 86 16.39 -0.07 -20.73
C ASP A 86 15.96 -0.88 -19.48
N ALA A 87 14.80 -0.62 -18.91
CA ALA A 87 14.34 -1.29 -17.69
C ALA A 87 14.06 -2.78 -17.96
N LYS A 88 14.55 -3.62 -17.03
CA LYS A 88 14.45 -5.09 -17.12
C LYS A 88 13.14 -5.65 -16.56
N ALA A 89 12.50 -4.93 -15.65
CA ALA A 89 11.26 -5.32 -14.99
C ALA A 89 10.45 -4.09 -14.60
N THR A 90 9.20 -4.31 -14.23
CA THR A 90 8.28 -3.30 -13.72
C THR A 90 7.94 -3.59 -12.27
N ILE A 91 7.93 -2.56 -11.43
CA ILE A 91 7.56 -2.64 -10.01
C ILE A 91 6.25 -1.88 -9.81
N LEU A 92 5.23 -2.54 -9.29
CA LEU A 92 4.02 -1.90 -8.78
C LEU A 92 4.17 -1.67 -7.28
N VAL A 93 4.16 -0.40 -6.86
CA VAL A 93 4.28 -0.02 -5.45
C VAL A 93 2.89 0.20 -4.86
N CYS A 94 2.56 -0.57 -3.83
CA CYS A 94 1.30 -0.56 -3.11
C CYS A 94 1.49 0.09 -1.74
N HIS A 95 0.97 1.30 -1.55
CA HIS A 95 1.20 2.10 -0.33
C HIS A 95 0.38 1.62 0.88
N GLY A 96 0.77 2.04 2.08
CA GLY A 96 0.07 1.74 3.33
C GLY A 96 -1.16 2.63 3.58
N PHE A 97 -1.90 2.32 4.65
CA PHE A 97 -3.01 3.14 5.11
C PHE A 97 -2.55 4.56 5.47
N MET A 98 -3.33 5.58 5.13
CA MET A 98 -3.05 7.01 5.29
C MET A 98 -1.88 7.55 4.47
N CYS A 99 -1.37 6.82 3.50
CA CYS A 99 -0.40 7.27 2.51
C CYS A 99 -1.06 7.53 1.15
N ASP A 100 -0.31 8.15 0.25
CA ASP A 100 -0.69 8.31 -1.16
C ASP A 100 0.47 7.90 -2.10
N LYS A 101 0.25 8.01 -3.40
CA LYS A 101 1.26 7.69 -4.42
C LYS A 101 2.53 8.56 -4.36
N TYR A 102 2.47 9.72 -3.71
CA TYR A 102 3.61 10.63 -3.55
C TYR A 102 4.42 10.33 -2.30
N ASP A 103 3.77 9.90 -1.21
CA ASP A 103 4.45 9.50 0.02
C ASP A 103 5.45 8.37 -0.22
N VAL A 104 5.10 7.45 -1.12
CA VAL A 104 5.99 6.34 -1.53
C VAL A 104 7.05 6.75 -2.55
N GLY A 105 7.09 8.01 -2.95
CA GLY A 105 8.06 8.53 -3.90
C GLY A 105 9.53 8.36 -3.46
N VAL A 106 9.78 8.36 -2.15
CA VAL A 106 11.12 8.08 -1.58
C VAL A 106 11.58 6.66 -1.93
N LEU A 107 10.68 5.71 -2.02
CA LEU A 107 10.97 4.30 -2.34
C LEU A 107 11.44 4.12 -3.79
N ARG A 108 11.19 5.08 -4.68
CA ARG A 108 11.76 5.07 -6.03
C ARG A 108 13.29 5.08 -6.00
N ARG A 109 13.92 5.58 -4.93
CA ARG A 109 15.38 5.52 -4.76
C ARG A 109 15.88 4.09 -4.59
N ILE A 110 15.04 3.17 -4.10
CA ILE A 110 15.34 1.74 -4.03
C ILE A 110 15.56 1.21 -5.44
N PHE A 111 14.72 1.64 -6.38
CA PHE A 111 14.73 1.17 -7.76
C PHE A 111 15.41 2.20 -8.66
N LYS A 112 16.56 1.83 -9.23
CA LYS A 112 17.20 2.69 -10.23
C LYS A 112 16.31 2.76 -11.48
N THR A 113 15.84 3.94 -11.85
CA THR A 113 14.86 4.18 -12.93
C THR A 113 15.26 3.56 -14.28
N LYS A 114 16.56 3.43 -14.56
CA LYS A 114 17.04 2.75 -15.77
C LYS A 114 17.05 1.21 -15.68
N GLN A 115 16.87 0.65 -14.49
CA GLN A 115 16.83 -0.82 -14.29
C GLN A 115 15.42 -1.33 -14.09
N PHE A 116 14.55 -0.49 -13.54
CA PHE A 116 13.18 -0.84 -13.22
C PHE A 116 12.22 0.29 -13.63
N ASN A 117 11.13 -0.08 -14.26
CA ASN A 117 9.96 0.78 -14.33
C ASN A 117 9.27 0.77 -12.98
N VAL A 118 8.70 1.89 -12.56
CA VAL A 118 8.03 1.99 -11.27
C VAL A 118 6.68 2.65 -11.44
N MET A 119 5.63 1.98 -11.04
CA MET A 119 4.29 2.53 -10.93
C MET A 119 3.90 2.71 -9.48
N THR A 120 3.39 3.88 -9.13
CA THR A 120 2.72 4.19 -7.86
C THR A 120 1.28 4.60 -8.18
N PHE A 121 0.34 4.32 -7.30
CA PHE A 121 -1.07 4.70 -7.50
C PHE A 121 -1.73 4.98 -6.14
N ASP A 122 -2.86 5.68 -6.17
CA ASP A 122 -3.66 5.94 -4.97
C ASP A 122 -4.69 4.82 -4.77
N PHE A 123 -4.70 4.23 -3.59
CA PHE A 123 -5.80 3.34 -3.19
C PHE A 123 -7.11 4.12 -3.00
N ARG A 124 -8.23 3.39 -3.02
CA ARG A 124 -9.54 3.94 -2.61
C ARG A 124 -9.45 4.59 -1.24
N ALA A 125 -10.24 5.62 -1.00
CA ALA A 125 -10.22 6.44 0.22
C ALA A 125 -8.90 7.15 0.53
N HIS A 126 -7.91 7.11 -0.39
CA HIS A 126 -6.60 7.74 -0.23
C HIS A 126 -6.27 8.63 -1.43
N GLY A 127 -5.37 9.59 -1.22
CA GLY A 127 -4.85 10.46 -2.26
C GLY A 127 -5.92 11.24 -3.02
N GLN A 128 -5.74 11.34 -4.33
CA GLN A 128 -6.64 12.07 -5.21
C GLN A 128 -7.94 11.30 -5.41
N ASP A 129 -9.08 11.99 -5.34
CA ASP A 129 -10.43 11.42 -5.46
C ASP A 129 -10.81 10.37 -4.39
N GLY A 130 -10.10 10.36 -3.25
CA GLY A 130 -10.41 9.48 -2.11
C GLY A 130 -11.65 9.92 -1.32
N GLU A 131 -12.13 11.16 -1.50
CA GLU A 131 -13.25 11.70 -0.75
C GLU A 131 -14.57 10.93 -1.06
N GLY A 132 -15.31 10.58 -0.01
CA GLY A 132 -16.56 9.83 -0.14
C GLY A 132 -16.41 8.34 -0.40
N GLN A 133 -15.18 7.83 -0.41
CA GLN A 133 -14.88 6.40 -0.55
C GLN A 133 -14.46 5.80 0.79
N TYR A 134 -14.49 4.48 0.87
CA TYR A 134 -14.21 3.76 2.10
C TYR A 134 -13.03 2.82 1.94
N CYS A 135 -12.14 2.80 2.93
CA CYS A 135 -11.07 1.84 3.09
C CYS A 135 -11.59 0.56 3.76
N THR A 136 -11.18 -0.59 3.26
CA THR A 136 -11.56 -1.92 3.74
C THR A 136 -10.36 -2.74 4.26
N PHE A 137 -9.21 -2.08 4.45
CA PHE A 137 -7.97 -2.68 4.95
C PHE A 137 -7.49 -3.89 4.15
N GLY A 138 -7.55 -3.81 2.83
CA GLY A 138 -6.99 -4.80 1.91
C GLY A 138 -8.01 -5.57 1.10
N ARG A 139 -9.30 -5.67 1.54
CA ARG A 139 -10.32 -6.43 0.82
C ARG A 139 -10.62 -5.86 -0.56
N ASP A 140 -11.16 -4.66 -0.60
CA ASP A 140 -11.55 -4.02 -1.85
C ASP A 140 -10.36 -3.28 -2.50
N GLU A 141 -9.33 -2.92 -1.72
CA GLU A 141 -8.05 -2.42 -2.21
C GLU A 141 -7.33 -3.43 -3.11
N ALA A 142 -7.59 -4.72 -2.94
CA ALA A 142 -7.11 -5.76 -3.86
C ALA A 142 -7.60 -5.54 -5.31
N LEU A 143 -8.81 -4.99 -5.51
CA LEU A 143 -9.32 -4.64 -6.83
C LEU A 143 -8.53 -3.48 -7.46
N ASP A 144 -8.04 -2.54 -6.65
CA ASP A 144 -7.20 -1.44 -7.12
C ASP A 144 -5.83 -1.97 -7.56
N VAL A 145 -5.24 -2.90 -6.79
CA VAL A 145 -4.00 -3.60 -7.15
C VAL A 145 -4.17 -4.38 -8.45
N THR A 146 -5.26 -5.15 -8.54
CA THR A 146 -5.56 -5.94 -9.76
C THR A 146 -5.66 -5.05 -10.99
N ALA A 147 -6.39 -3.94 -10.90
CA ALA A 147 -6.53 -3.01 -12.03
C ALA A 147 -5.18 -2.39 -12.42
N ALA A 148 -4.34 -2.00 -11.46
CA ALA A 148 -3.01 -1.46 -11.72
C ALA A 148 -2.07 -2.50 -12.35
N ALA A 149 -2.06 -3.73 -11.82
CA ALA A 149 -1.24 -4.81 -12.36
C ALA A 149 -1.69 -5.20 -13.78
N GLN A 150 -2.99 -5.29 -14.04
CA GLN A 150 -3.51 -5.59 -15.36
C GLN A 150 -3.25 -4.47 -16.38
N PHE A 151 -3.28 -3.20 -15.95
CA PHE A 151 -2.81 -2.10 -16.78
C PHE A 151 -1.37 -2.35 -17.24
N LEU A 152 -0.46 -2.70 -16.30
CA LEU A 152 0.95 -2.96 -16.61
C LEU A 152 1.15 -4.21 -17.48
N ARG A 153 0.40 -5.28 -17.22
CA ARG A 153 0.43 -6.52 -18.04
C ARG A 153 -0.07 -6.30 -19.47
N ASN A 154 -0.98 -5.36 -19.68
CA ASN A 154 -1.53 -5.03 -20.99
C ASN A 154 -0.86 -3.81 -21.65
N HIS A 155 0.09 -3.16 -20.96
CA HIS A 155 0.78 -2.00 -21.53
C HIS A 155 1.71 -2.42 -22.67
N PRO A 156 1.61 -1.81 -23.89
CA PRO A 156 2.32 -2.27 -25.08
C PRO A 156 3.85 -2.36 -24.94
N GLU A 157 4.44 -1.53 -24.08
CA GLU A 157 5.89 -1.46 -23.90
C GLU A 157 6.38 -2.22 -22.63
N LEU A 158 5.46 -2.81 -21.85
CA LEU A 158 5.76 -3.45 -20.55
C LEU A 158 5.29 -4.89 -20.46
N CYS A 159 4.37 -5.34 -21.32
CA CYS A 159 3.70 -6.63 -21.23
C CYS A 159 4.66 -7.83 -21.25
N ASP A 160 5.80 -7.68 -21.93
CA ASP A 160 6.84 -8.71 -22.02
C ASP A 160 7.86 -8.69 -20.87
N LYS A 161 7.71 -7.73 -19.93
CA LYS A 161 8.64 -7.57 -18.81
C LYS A 161 8.06 -8.20 -17.54
N PRO A 162 8.89 -8.83 -16.69
CA PRO A 162 8.47 -9.28 -15.39
C PRO A 162 7.81 -8.15 -14.58
N LEU A 163 6.72 -8.46 -13.90
CA LEU A 163 5.97 -7.54 -13.04
C LEU A 163 6.08 -7.97 -11.58
N PHE A 164 6.65 -7.12 -10.76
CA PHE A 164 6.84 -7.37 -9.35
C PHE A 164 5.94 -6.46 -8.50
N ALA A 165 5.41 -6.97 -7.40
CA ALA A 165 4.76 -6.15 -6.39
C ALA A 165 5.76 -5.75 -5.30
N TYR A 166 5.66 -4.51 -4.85
CA TYR A 166 6.27 -4.04 -3.63
C TYR A 166 5.20 -3.37 -2.78
N GLY A 167 4.79 -4.04 -1.73
CA GLY A 167 3.71 -3.56 -0.85
C GLY A 167 4.17 -3.41 0.59
N PHE A 168 3.61 -2.46 1.32
CA PHE A 168 3.84 -2.33 2.75
C PHE A 168 2.55 -2.12 3.53
N SER A 169 2.44 -2.74 4.71
CA SER A 169 1.28 -2.70 5.58
C SER A 169 -0.01 -3.08 4.81
N MET A 170 -1.02 -2.22 4.77
CA MET A 170 -2.24 -2.42 3.99
C MET A 170 -1.96 -2.74 2.52
N GLY A 171 -0.98 -2.07 1.90
CA GLY A 171 -0.62 -2.33 0.50
C GLY A 171 -0.01 -3.72 0.29
N ALA A 172 0.75 -4.24 1.26
CA ALA A 172 1.26 -5.60 1.23
C ALA A 172 0.12 -6.62 1.28
N VAL A 173 -0.85 -6.40 2.15
CA VAL A 173 -2.03 -7.26 2.28
C VAL A 173 -2.91 -7.19 1.04
N SER A 174 -3.14 -5.99 0.49
CA SER A 174 -3.90 -5.82 -0.75
C SER A 174 -3.26 -6.55 -1.93
N ALA A 175 -1.92 -6.59 -1.99
CA ALA A 175 -1.19 -7.35 -3.00
C ALA A 175 -1.31 -8.87 -2.79
N ILE A 176 -1.30 -9.35 -1.53
CA ILE A 176 -1.56 -10.76 -1.18
C ILE A 176 -2.96 -11.16 -1.65
N GLU A 177 -3.99 -10.39 -1.29
CA GLU A 177 -5.37 -10.67 -1.67
C GLU A 177 -5.56 -10.66 -3.20
N ALA A 178 -4.94 -9.71 -3.91
CA ALA A 178 -4.99 -9.66 -5.38
C ALA A 178 -4.32 -10.89 -6.02
N GLN A 179 -3.09 -11.23 -5.59
CA GLN A 179 -2.33 -12.36 -6.12
C GLN A 179 -3.02 -13.70 -5.82
N SER A 180 -3.66 -13.85 -4.65
CA SER A 180 -4.39 -15.08 -4.29
C SER A 180 -5.58 -15.35 -5.18
N GLN A 181 -6.18 -14.31 -5.77
CA GLN A 181 -7.32 -14.40 -6.69
C GLN A 181 -6.88 -14.58 -8.16
N SER A 182 -5.63 -14.25 -8.49
CA SER A 182 -5.10 -14.35 -9.84
C SER A 182 -3.61 -14.72 -9.79
N SER A 183 -3.31 -16.01 -9.94
CA SER A 183 -1.95 -16.56 -9.77
C SER A 183 -0.90 -15.98 -10.73
N GLU A 184 -1.32 -15.40 -11.86
CA GLU A 184 -0.44 -14.84 -12.89
C GLU A 184 -0.27 -13.31 -12.78
N LEU A 185 -0.77 -12.71 -11.68
CA LEU A 185 -0.77 -11.25 -11.56
C LEU A 185 0.65 -10.70 -11.41
N PHE A 186 1.48 -11.33 -10.56
CA PHE A 186 2.87 -10.96 -10.33
C PHE A 186 3.83 -12.13 -10.50
N ASP A 187 5.10 -11.83 -10.82
CA ASP A 187 6.17 -12.83 -10.92
C ASP A 187 6.95 -12.98 -9.60
N ALA A 188 6.96 -11.95 -8.76
CA ALA A 188 7.50 -11.99 -7.39
C ALA A 188 6.93 -10.84 -6.55
N MET A 189 7.07 -10.93 -5.23
CA MET A 189 6.56 -9.92 -4.31
C MET A 189 7.58 -9.59 -3.23
N ILE A 190 7.67 -8.31 -2.84
CA ILE A 190 8.26 -7.87 -1.57
C ILE A 190 7.14 -7.29 -0.71
N LEU A 191 7.01 -7.81 0.50
CA LEU A 191 5.92 -7.50 1.42
C LEU A 191 6.51 -7.02 2.75
N ASP A 192 6.47 -5.71 2.97
CA ASP A 192 6.96 -5.09 4.20
C ASP A 192 5.81 -4.91 5.20
N CYS A 193 5.97 -5.43 6.40
CA CYS A 193 5.03 -5.42 7.52
C CYS A 193 3.57 -5.81 7.18
N PRO A 194 3.32 -6.91 6.43
CA PRO A 194 1.97 -7.42 6.25
C PRO A 194 1.40 -7.95 7.57
N PHE A 195 0.10 -7.82 7.75
CA PHE A 195 -0.63 -8.38 8.89
C PHE A 195 -1.42 -9.64 8.49
N ASP A 196 -1.66 -10.53 9.46
CA ASP A 196 -2.36 -11.80 9.26
C ASP A 196 -3.89 -11.69 9.20
N SER A 197 -4.42 -10.62 9.83
CA SER A 197 -5.86 -10.38 9.93
C SER A 197 -6.15 -8.89 10.09
N SER A 198 -7.02 -8.37 9.25
CA SER A 198 -7.49 -6.98 9.39
C SER A 198 -8.26 -6.75 10.69
N GLU A 199 -8.95 -7.77 11.21
CA GLU A 199 -9.60 -7.71 12.51
C GLU A 199 -8.59 -7.49 13.64
N ARG A 200 -7.48 -8.22 13.60
CA ARG A 200 -6.43 -8.15 14.62
C ARG A 200 -5.75 -6.78 14.65
N VAL A 201 -5.43 -6.23 13.47
CA VAL A 201 -4.85 -4.89 13.36
C VAL A 201 -5.78 -3.82 13.91
N ILE A 202 -7.07 -3.89 13.62
CA ILE A 202 -8.04 -2.92 14.14
C ILE A 202 -8.16 -3.05 15.66
N LYS A 203 -8.21 -4.28 16.19
CA LYS A 203 -8.25 -4.49 17.65
C LYS A 203 -7.00 -3.95 18.33
N MET A 204 -5.82 -4.22 17.81
CA MET A 204 -4.55 -3.66 18.33
C MET A 204 -4.53 -2.14 18.24
N GLY A 205 -5.03 -1.56 17.15
CA GLY A 205 -5.17 -0.10 17.01
C GLY A 205 -6.06 0.51 18.10
N LEU A 206 -7.13 -0.18 18.48
CA LEU A 206 -8.01 0.23 19.59
C LEU A 206 -7.33 0.09 20.96
N GLU A 207 -6.46 -0.91 21.13
CA GLU A 207 -5.69 -1.11 22.37
C GLU A 207 -4.69 0.01 22.63
N CYS A 208 -4.08 0.51 21.57
CA CYS A 208 -3.11 1.61 21.66
C CYS A 208 -3.73 2.99 21.84
N LEU A 209 -5.08 3.10 21.78
CA LEU A 209 -5.77 4.38 21.95
C LEU A 209 -5.74 4.83 23.40
N LYS A 210 -5.13 5.98 23.61
CA LYS A 210 -5.13 6.68 24.90
C LYS A 210 -5.92 7.98 24.79
N CYS A 211 -6.69 8.27 25.83
CA CYS A 211 -7.32 9.57 26.00
C CYS A 211 -6.35 10.50 26.73
N SER A 212 -6.18 11.72 26.21
CA SER A 212 -5.45 12.78 26.92
C SER A 212 -6.44 13.85 27.39
N MET A 213 -6.50 14.07 28.69
CA MET A 213 -7.33 15.11 29.29
C MET A 213 -6.57 15.78 30.45
N PHE A 214 -6.52 17.10 30.45
CA PHE A 214 -5.79 17.91 31.45
C PHE A 214 -4.30 17.54 31.61
N GLY A 215 -3.65 17.05 30.53
CA GLY A 215 -2.24 16.66 30.57
C GLY A 215 -1.96 15.25 31.11
N TYR A 216 -2.99 14.49 31.45
CA TYR A 216 -2.87 13.08 31.84
C TYR A 216 -3.35 12.18 30.71
N GLU A 217 -2.62 11.09 30.50
CA GLU A 217 -3.00 10.02 29.57
C GLU A 217 -3.64 8.88 30.35
N PHE A 218 -4.75 8.39 29.87
CA PHE A 218 -5.46 7.23 30.43
C PHE A 218 -6.05 6.38 29.31
N ASP A 219 -6.26 5.10 29.61
CA ASP A 219 -6.87 4.18 28.66
C ASP A 219 -8.31 4.58 28.35
N LEU A 220 -8.73 4.35 27.09
CA LEU A 220 -10.09 4.66 26.65
C LEU A 220 -11.12 3.91 27.50
N PRO A 221 -12.03 4.60 28.24
CA PRO A 221 -13.07 3.95 29.00
C PRO A 221 -13.98 3.09 28.12
N GLY A 222 -14.23 1.85 28.51
CA GLY A 222 -15.05 0.91 27.72
C GLY A 222 -14.32 0.29 26.52
N ARG A 223 -12.99 0.39 26.47
CA ARG A 223 -12.15 -0.19 25.40
C ARG A 223 -12.49 -1.65 25.12
N ASP A 224 -12.62 -2.48 26.13
CA ASP A 224 -12.91 -3.92 25.98
C ASP A 224 -14.28 -4.16 25.30
N LEU A 225 -15.26 -3.31 25.61
CA LEU A 225 -16.56 -3.35 24.97
C LEU A 225 -16.47 -2.94 23.50
N LEU A 226 -15.70 -1.88 23.20
CA LEU A 226 -15.45 -1.42 21.83
C LEU A 226 -14.74 -2.49 21.01
N GLN A 227 -13.72 -3.17 21.57
CA GLN A 227 -13.03 -4.26 20.92
C GLN A 227 -13.95 -5.45 20.62
N LYS A 228 -14.75 -5.85 21.62
CA LYS A 228 -15.68 -6.97 21.48
C LYS A 228 -16.73 -6.74 20.39
N TYR A 229 -17.17 -5.52 20.22
CA TYR A 229 -18.23 -5.15 19.28
C TYR A 229 -17.76 -4.26 18.13
N ALA A 230 -16.43 -4.11 17.91
CA ALA A 230 -15.86 -3.24 16.88
C ALA A 230 -16.40 -3.53 15.47
N PHE A 231 -16.76 -4.78 15.21
CA PHE A 231 -17.29 -5.25 13.91
C PHE A 231 -18.83 -5.28 13.85
N HIS A 232 -19.50 -4.91 14.96
CA HIS A 232 -20.96 -4.83 14.94
C HIS A 232 -21.40 -3.53 14.25
N PRO A 233 -22.28 -3.56 13.23
CA PRO A 233 -22.59 -2.39 12.39
C PRO A 233 -22.99 -1.14 13.15
N TYR A 234 -23.79 -1.28 14.22
CA TYR A 234 -24.21 -0.15 15.04
C TYR A 234 -23.11 0.41 15.95
N ILE A 235 -22.14 -0.41 16.35
CA ILE A 235 -21.02 0.00 17.19
C ILE A 235 -19.92 0.66 16.36
N GLN A 236 -19.75 0.28 15.12
CA GLN A 236 -18.75 0.89 14.22
C GLN A 236 -18.97 2.41 14.08
N ALA A 237 -20.22 2.86 14.00
CA ALA A 237 -20.52 4.29 13.95
C ALA A 237 -20.07 5.01 15.24
N LEU A 238 -20.27 4.38 16.40
CA LEU A 238 -19.82 4.89 17.69
C LEU A 238 -18.29 4.88 17.77
N VAL A 239 -17.63 3.80 17.34
CA VAL A 239 -16.16 3.72 17.30
C VAL A 239 -15.57 4.83 16.44
N LYS A 240 -16.14 5.08 15.27
CA LYS A 240 -15.71 6.20 14.40
C LYS A 240 -15.88 7.56 15.07
N ALA A 241 -17.01 7.78 15.73
CA ALA A 241 -17.24 9.02 16.46
C ALA A 241 -16.22 9.21 17.59
N VAL A 242 -15.90 8.15 18.34
CA VAL A 242 -14.87 8.16 19.40
C VAL A 242 -13.49 8.41 18.81
N LEU A 243 -13.11 7.73 17.74
CA LEU A 243 -11.83 7.93 17.07
C LEU A 243 -11.65 9.37 16.60
N LYS A 244 -12.70 9.95 16.02
CA LYS A 244 -12.68 11.34 15.55
C LYS A 244 -12.59 12.36 16.70
N THR A 245 -13.34 12.16 17.78
CA THR A 245 -13.44 13.13 18.88
C THR A 245 -12.31 13.01 19.89
N VAL A 246 -11.88 11.78 20.20
CA VAL A 246 -10.92 11.50 21.29
C VAL A 246 -9.50 11.38 20.74
N ALA A 247 -9.31 10.57 19.67
CA ALA A 247 -8.00 10.33 19.09
C ALA A 247 -7.64 11.33 17.98
N GLN A 248 -8.56 12.24 17.60
CA GLN A 248 -8.41 13.15 16.45
C GLN A 248 -8.07 12.41 15.15
N LEU A 249 -8.37 11.13 15.07
CA LEU A 249 -8.21 10.29 13.89
C LEU A 249 -9.48 10.36 13.05
N ASP A 250 -9.35 10.81 11.83
CA ASP A 250 -10.48 10.81 10.89
C ASP A 250 -10.66 9.41 10.29
N ALA A 251 -11.45 8.58 10.98
CA ALA A 251 -11.82 7.25 10.51
C ALA A 251 -13.09 7.28 9.64
N THR A 252 -13.53 8.44 9.17
CA THR A 252 -14.73 8.55 8.31
C THR A 252 -14.56 7.80 6.99
N GLY A 253 -13.32 7.69 6.47
CA GLY A 253 -12.99 6.91 5.29
C GLY A 253 -12.92 5.39 5.49
N VAL A 254 -13.16 4.85 6.70
CA VAL A 254 -13.22 3.39 6.93
C VAL A 254 -14.64 2.89 6.73
N SER A 255 -14.83 1.75 6.02
CA SER A 255 -16.14 1.17 5.79
C SER A 255 -16.88 0.83 7.09
N THR A 256 -18.21 1.08 7.12
CA THR A 256 -19.08 0.60 8.20
C THR A 256 -19.48 -0.86 8.04
N ASN A 257 -19.41 -1.39 6.81
CA ASN A 257 -19.68 -2.79 6.51
C ASN A 257 -18.35 -3.53 6.38
N PHE A 258 -17.55 -3.49 7.44
CA PHE A 258 -16.23 -4.10 7.45
C PHE A 258 -16.37 -5.63 7.47
N CYS A 259 -15.87 -6.26 6.42
CA CYS A 259 -15.72 -7.71 6.34
C CYS A 259 -14.25 -8.05 6.56
N PRO A 260 -13.91 -8.74 7.65
CA PRO A 260 -12.53 -9.10 7.92
C PRO A 260 -11.93 -9.97 6.81
N ILE A 261 -10.64 -9.76 6.53
CA ILE A 261 -9.83 -10.61 5.66
C ILE A 261 -8.73 -11.28 6.48
N TYR A 262 -8.26 -12.40 5.96
CA TYR A 262 -7.26 -13.25 6.61
C TYR A 262 -6.09 -13.50 5.65
N PRO A 263 -5.18 -12.54 5.45
CA PRO A 263 -4.07 -12.65 4.50
C PRO A 263 -3.17 -13.88 4.73
N ALA A 264 -3.08 -14.37 5.95
CA ALA A 264 -2.39 -15.63 6.22
C ALA A 264 -3.03 -16.85 5.50
N GLU A 265 -4.36 -16.85 5.34
CA GLU A 265 -5.05 -17.88 4.56
C GLU A 265 -4.89 -17.66 3.06
N SER A 266 -5.02 -16.39 2.60
CA SER A 266 -4.83 -16.01 1.20
C SER A 266 -3.41 -16.31 0.71
N ALA A 267 -2.40 -16.16 1.58
CA ALA A 267 -1.01 -16.44 1.27
C ALA A 267 -0.76 -17.91 0.85
N LYS A 268 -1.61 -18.86 1.27
CA LYS A 268 -1.52 -20.27 0.86
C LYS A 268 -1.67 -20.48 -0.64
N MET A 269 -2.29 -19.54 -1.33
CA MET A 269 -2.45 -19.56 -2.78
C MET A 269 -1.26 -18.91 -3.52
N ILE A 270 -0.28 -18.35 -2.82
CA ILE A 270 0.86 -17.65 -3.43
C ILE A 270 2.01 -18.64 -3.63
N THR A 271 2.26 -18.98 -4.88
CA THR A 271 3.32 -19.92 -5.31
C THR A 271 4.56 -19.23 -5.88
N ILE A 272 4.49 -17.92 -6.17
CA ILE A 272 5.60 -17.12 -6.66
C ILE A 272 6.58 -16.78 -5.52
N PRO A 273 7.83 -16.38 -5.81
CA PRO A 273 8.80 -15.97 -4.81
C PRO A 273 8.32 -14.75 -4.01
N VAL A 274 8.43 -14.82 -2.68
CA VAL A 274 8.06 -13.72 -1.76
C VAL A 274 9.17 -13.42 -0.77
N PHE A 275 9.53 -12.15 -0.67
CA PHE A 275 10.40 -11.63 0.36
C PHE A 275 9.62 -10.80 1.37
N PHE A 276 9.52 -11.30 2.59
CA PHE A 276 8.89 -10.62 3.71
C PHE A 276 9.94 -9.80 4.48
N ILE A 277 9.59 -8.57 4.85
CA ILE A 277 10.41 -7.68 5.67
C ILE A 277 9.56 -7.23 6.85
N HIS A 278 10.15 -7.17 8.05
CA HIS A 278 9.40 -6.70 9.22
C HIS A 278 10.31 -6.16 10.32
N CYS A 279 9.82 -5.18 11.09
CA CYS A 279 10.52 -4.63 12.26
C CYS A 279 10.24 -5.48 13.51
N LYS A 280 11.30 -5.94 14.21
CA LYS A 280 11.15 -6.70 15.47
C LYS A 280 10.29 -5.97 16.52
N ASN A 281 10.41 -4.63 16.59
CA ASN A 281 9.78 -3.79 17.60
C ASN A 281 8.51 -3.08 17.09
N ASP A 282 7.87 -3.61 16.06
CA ASP A 282 6.62 -3.07 15.54
C ASP A 282 5.46 -3.25 16.54
N GLN A 283 4.89 -2.13 17.01
CA GLN A 283 3.80 -2.13 17.98
C GLN A 283 2.41 -2.18 17.32
N LYS A 284 2.31 -1.98 15.99
CA LYS A 284 1.04 -2.02 15.26
C LYS A 284 0.74 -3.38 14.67
N VAL A 285 1.78 -4.06 14.19
CA VAL A 285 1.72 -5.41 13.65
C VAL A 285 2.80 -6.22 14.35
N SER A 286 2.41 -7.23 15.12
CA SER A 286 3.39 -8.06 15.85
C SER A 286 4.15 -8.99 14.91
N VAL A 287 5.35 -9.41 15.30
CA VAL A 287 6.16 -10.40 14.57
C VAL A 287 5.38 -11.69 14.30
N ASP A 288 4.52 -12.11 15.23
CA ASP A 288 3.70 -13.31 15.05
C ASP A 288 2.73 -13.17 13.87
N GLN A 289 2.20 -11.96 13.63
CA GLN A 289 1.31 -11.75 12.48
C GLN A 289 2.04 -11.94 11.15
N VAL A 290 3.23 -11.36 11.00
CA VAL A 290 4.00 -11.55 9.76
C VAL A 290 4.47 -12.99 9.61
N ARG A 291 4.82 -13.66 10.70
CA ARG A 291 5.17 -15.10 10.68
C ARG A 291 4.01 -15.96 10.19
N ASN A 292 2.78 -15.69 10.63
CA ASN A 292 1.60 -16.40 10.15
C ASN A 292 1.41 -16.26 8.63
N VAL A 293 1.61 -15.04 8.09
CA VAL A 293 1.55 -14.81 6.64
C VAL A 293 2.70 -15.49 5.92
N TYR A 294 3.92 -15.39 6.43
CA TYR A 294 5.11 -16.05 5.90
C TYR A 294 4.92 -17.57 5.85
N GLU A 295 4.45 -18.19 6.92
CA GLU A 295 4.21 -19.64 6.97
C GLU A 295 3.17 -20.06 5.95
N GLY A 296 2.15 -19.22 5.73
CA GLY A 296 1.10 -19.47 4.73
C GLY A 296 1.62 -19.55 3.30
N ALA A 297 2.58 -18.73 2.90
CA ALA A 297 3.06 -18.68 1.52
C ALA A 297 3.61 -20.03 1.04
N ALA A 298 3.16 -20.48 -0.15
CA ALA A 298 3.44 -21.83 -0.65
C ALA A 298 4.72 -21.90 -1.50
N GLY A 299 5.14 -20.79 -2.15
CA GLY A 299 6.33 -20.72 -2.99
C GLY A 299 7.61 -20.50 -2.21
N TYR A 300 8.70 -20.16 -2.94
CA TYR A 300 9.93 -19.69 -2.32
C TYR A 300 9.63 -18.49 -1.42
N LYS A 301 10.12 -18.51 -0.20
CA LYS A 301 9.88 -17.44 0.77
C LYS A 301 11.08 -17.20 1.68
N ARG A 302 11.33 -15.93 1.98
CA ARG A 302 12.33 -15.46 2.94
C ARG A 302 11.68 -14.42 3.84
N LEU A 303 11.98 -14.44 5.14
CA LEU A 303 11.58 -13.41 6.09
C LEU A 303 12.82 -12.77 6.70
N TRP A 304 12.92 -11.45 6.60
CA TRP A 304 13.96 -10.66 7.25
C TRP A 304 13.35 -9.81 8.37
N LEU A 305 13.78 -10.08 9.62
CA LEU A 305 13.41 -9.32 10.80
C LEU A 305 14.47 -8.27 11.09
N THR A 306 14.12 -7.01 10.93
CA THR A 306 15.00 -5.86 11.12
C THR A 306 14.91 -5.28 12.53
N ASN A 307 15.96 -4.54 12.97
CA ASN A 307 15.97 -3.83 14.24
C ASN A 307 15.20 -2.49 14.19
N GLY A 308 14.36 -2.23 13.17
CA GLY A 308 13.49 -1.08 13.12
C GLY A 308 12.61 -0.95 14.37
N ARG A 309 12.36 0.29 14.79
CA ARG A 309 11.74 0.62 16.10
C ARG A 309 10.23 0.82 16.02
N ARG A 310 9.69 0.95 14.81
CA ARG A 310 8.28 1.31 14.57
C ARG A 310 7.72 0.54 13.39
N HIS A 311 6.42 0.63 13.23
CA HIS A 311 5.74 0.14 12.04
C HIS A 311 6.35 0.76 10.77
N TYR A 312 6.76 -0.08 9.82
CA TYR A 312 7.37 0.35 8.55
C TYR A 312 8.67 1.16 8.73
N ASP A 313 9.50 0.83 9.71
CA ASP A 313 10.75 1.54 10.01
C ASP A 313 11.99 0.87 9.38
N SER A 314 11.86 -0.33 8.82
CA SER A 314 12.97 -1.12 8.27
C SER A 314 13.83 -0.33 7.27
N PHE A 315 13.18 0.39 6.35
CA PHE A 315 13.86 1.24 5.38
C PHE A 315 14.59 2.42 6.04
N PHE A 316 13.95 3.08 7.01
CA PHE A 316 14.52 4.28 7.65
C PHE A 316 15.60 3.96 8.67
N TYR A 317 15.55 2.76 9.26
CA TYR A 317 16.55 2.29 10.22
C TYR A 317 17.90 2.05 9.56
N ASN A 318 17.93 1.33 8.44
CA ASN A 318 19.15 1.08 7.66
C ASN A 318 18.83 1.09 6.15
N PRO A 319 18.78 2.29 5.52
CA PRO A 319 18.39 2.42 4.12
C PRO A 319 19.30 1.67 3.15
N GLU A 320 20.62 1.64 3.43
CA GLU A 320 21.59 1.00 2.54
C GLU A 320 21.40 -0.51 2.50
N LYS A 321 21.36 -1.15 3.67
CA LYS A 321 21.11 -2.60 3.80
C LYS A 321 19.73 -2.96 3.23
N TYR A 322 18.71 -2.15 3.50
CA TYR A 322 17.37 -2.36 2.96
C TYR A 322 17.35 -2.35 1.44
N ILE A 323 17.95 -1.32 0.82
CA ILE A 323 18.05 -1.19 -0.63
C ILE A 323 18.82 -2.37 -1.23
N GLU A 324 19.91 -2.79 -0.59
CA GLU A 324 20.71 -3.93 -1.02
C GLU A 324 19.90 -5.22 -1.01
N GLN A 325 19.21 -5.54 0.08
CA GLN A 325 18.40 -6.77 0.22
C GLN A 325 17.25 -6.82 -0.79
N VAL A 326 16.54 -5.70 -0.97
CA VAL A 326 15.45 -5.60 -1.95
C VAL A 326 15.96 -5.81 -3.37
N ARG A 327 17.07 -5.17 -3.75
CA ARG A 327 17.68 -5.32 -5.08
C ARG A 327 18.23 -6.72 -5.31
N GLN A 328 18.87 -7.30 -4.30
CA GLN A 328 19.39 -8.67 -4.37
C GLN A 328 18.26 -9.65 -4.67
N PHE A 329 17.16 -9.58 -3.94
CA PHE A 329 16.01 -10.44 -4.16
C PHE A 329 15.47 -10.34 -5.59
N TYR A 330 15.21 -9.14 -6.09
CA TYR A 330 14.70 -8.99 -7.45
C TYR A 330 15.72 -9.44 -8.53
N ASN A 331 17.02 -9.22 -8.31
CA ASN A 331 18.04 -9.73 -9.22
C ASN A 331 18.08 -11.26 -9.23
N GLN A 332 17.94 -11.91 -8.07
CA GLN A 332 17.87 -13.37 -7.98
C GLN A 332 16.66 -13.92 -8.74
N VAL A 333 15.49 -13.26 -8.60
CA VAL A 333 14.31 -13.62 -9.41
C VAL A 333 14.56 -13.45 -10.90
N LEU A 334 15.11 -12.31 -11.33
CA LEU A 334 15.38 -12.03 -12.74
C LEU A 334 16.40 -12.99 -13.38
N ASN A 335 17.30 -13.52 -12.57
CA ASN A 335 18.33 -14.47 -13.03
C ASN A 335 17.85 -15.94 -12.95
N GLY A 336 16.63 -16.21 -12.44
CA GLY A 336 16.12 -17.56 -12.20
C GLY A 336 16.83 -18.31 -11.06
N GLU A 337 17.57 -17.58 -10.19
CA GLU A 337 18.38 -18.18 -9.12
C GLU A 337 17.54 -18.78 -7.99
N LEU A 338 16.24 -18.43 -7.90
CA LEU A 338 15.33 -18.91 -6.86
C LEU A 338 14.52 -20.13 -7.29
N GLU A 339 14.61 -20.55 -8.55
CA GLU A 339 13.87 -21.70 -9.06
C GLU A 339 14.41 -22.99 -8.45
N GLY A 340 13.51 -23.77 -7.82
CA GLY A 340 13.84 -25.07 -7.22
C GLY A 340 14.65 -25.00 -5.93
N LEU A 341 14.94 -23.79 -5.39
CA LEU A 341 15.57 -23.68 -4.10
C LEU A 341 14.59 -24.03 -2.96
N PRO A 342 15.09 -24.65 -1.87
CA PRO A 342 14.33 -24.78 -0.64
C PRO A 342 14.01 -23.40 -0.08
N GLN A 343 12.98 -23.31 0.77
CA GLN A 343 12.64 -22.09 1.49
C GLN A 343 13.86 -21.57 2.26
N GLU A 344 14.21 -20.32 2.06
CA GLU A 344 15.26 -19.67 2.84
C GLU A 344 14.63 -19.21 4.16
N GLY A 345 15.03 -19.66 5.27
CA GLY A 345 14.40 -19.44 6.56
C GLY A 345 14.18 -17.98 6.98
N ILE A 346 14.05 -17.75 8.27
CA ILE A 346 13.93 -16.43 8.90
C ILE A 346 15.35 -15.95 9.19
N VAL A 347 15.69 -14.75 8.71
CA VAL A 347 16.95 -14.05 8.97
C VAL A 347 16.63 -12.87 9.89
N GLU A 348 17.42 -12.71 10.95
CA GLU A 348 17.28 -11.60 11.90
C GLU A 348 18.54 -10.73 11.88
N ASP A 349 18.36 -9.41 12.00
CA ASP A 349 19.50 -8.52 12.24
C ASP A 349 20.09 -8.79 13.63
N ASP A 350 21.42 -8.76 13.72
CA ASP A 350 22.14 -8.87 15.00
C ASP A 350 21.85 -7.65 15.88
N ASP A 351 21.74 -7.85 17.19
CA ASP A 351 21.43 -6.77 18.15
C ASP A 351 22.60 -5.75 18.29
N GLU A 352 23.79 -6.07 17.75
CA GLU A 352 24.99 -5.20 17.79
C GLU A 352 24.88 -3.96 16.90
N ASP A 353 23.93 -3.90 15.96
CA ASP A 353 23.72 -2.74 15.10
C ASP A 353 23.09 -1.52 15.84
N GLU A 354 22.69 -1.65 17.11
CA GLU A 354 22.13 -0.53 17.90
C GLU A 354 23.14 0.61 18.19
N HIS A 355 24.43 0.36 18.10
CA HIS A 355 25.45 1.34 18.50
C HIS A 355 25.89 2.32 17.40
N LEU A 356 25.52 2.11 16.16
CA LEU A 356 25.99 2.94 15.04
C LEU A 356 25.16 4.22 14.78
N PHE A 357 23.98 4.37 15.36
CA PHE A 357 23.07 5.52 15.07
C PHE A 357 22.57 6.27 16.33
N GLY A 358 23.27 6.16 17.43
CA GLY A 358 22.97 6.82 18.71
C GLY A 358 23.90 8.00 19.01
N ALA A 359 23.89 9.06 18.20
CA ALA A 359 24.48 10.35 18.58
C ALA A 359 23.67 11.50 17.96
#